data_190be67dd8d24827f24f90f6400c95d0
#
_entry.id   190be67dd8d24827f24f90f6400c95d0
#
_cell.length_a   1.000
_cell.length_b   1.000
_cell.length_c   1.000
_cell.angle_alpha   90.00
_cell.angle_beta   90.00
_cell.angle_gamma   90.00
#
_symmetry.space_group_name_H-M   'P 1'
#
loop_
_entity.id
_entity.type
_entity.pdbx_description
1 polymer ?
#
loop_
_entity_poly.entity_id
_entity_poly.type
_entity_poly.pdbx_seq_one_letter_code
_entity_poly.pdbx_strand_id
1 'polypeptide(L)'
;MSQPLPIPRIPGDRILGSEISRDLEHRLCDVCGLKSKRFTPSLPVAFRLQSLKSILNEDYWVCEKSDGVRVVVFLTTSLTSHEQELYLVDRKNTFFRVDLRMSDEIDRQSNNLHDTVLDGELVYETSEEGDNKTKLLLFDCLAINNENVTKLPFQWRYACLQNQVLPIIEAFLRRRTDLSLIHI
;
A
#
# COMPACT_ATOMS: atom_id res chain seq x y z
N MET A 1 0.34 32.10 7.79
CA MET A 1 -0.18 31.05 6.89
C MET A 1 0.98 30.13 6.62
N SER A 2 0.93 28.90 7.11
CA SER A 2 1.95 27.89 6.81
C SER A 2 1.90 27.54 5.31
N GLN A 3 3.05 27.51 4.65
CA GLN A 3 3.11 27.03 3.27
C GLN A 3 2.63 25.57 3.23
N PRO A 4 1.86 25.18 2.20
CA PRO A 4 1.48 23.78 2.06
C PRO A 4 2.73 22.91 1.95
N LEU A 5 2.76 21.80 2.65
CA LEU A 5 3.85 20.83 2.56
C LEU A 5 4.01 20.36 1.11
N PRO A 6 5.23 20.21 0.62
CA PRO A 6 5.45 19.70 -0.73
C PRO A 6 4.87 18.30 -0.87
N ILE A 7 4.32 17.98 -2.05
CA ILE A 7 3.79 16.65 -2.34
C ILE A 7 4.97 15.67 -2.50
N PRO A 8 4.99 14.54 -1.78
CA PRO A 8 6.07 13.57 -1.90
C PRO A 8 6.15 12.95 -3.30
N ARG A 9 7.38 12.71 -3.76
CA ARG A 9 7.61 11.90 -4.95
C ARG A 9 7.48 10.43 -4.58
N ILE A 10 6.87 9.64 -5.47
CA ILE A 10 6.83 8.19 -5.30
C ILE A 10 8.26 7.67 -5.49
N PRO A 11 8.84 6.97 -4.49
CA PRO A 11 10.18 6.40 -4.60
C PRO A 11 10.21 5.20 -5.54
N GLY A 12 11.42 4.87 -6.00
CA GLY A 12 11.66 3.73 -6.87
C GLY A 12 11.75 4.09 -8.36
N ASP A 13 12.06 3.07 -9.15
CA ASP A 13 12.24 3.21 -10.59
C ASP A 13 10.92 2.98 -11.33
N ARG A 14 10.53 3.96 -12.13
CA ARG A 14 9.34 3.86 -12.94
C ARG A 14 9.49 2.77 -14.00
N ILE A 15 8.54 1.84 -14.05
CA ILE A 15 8.50 0.81 -15.09
C ILE A 15 8.02 1.44 -16.41
N LEU A 16 8.88 1.45 -17.40
CA LEU A 16 8.64 2.07 -18.71
C LEU A 16 8.23 1.06 -19.80
N GLY A 17 8.45 -0.22 -19.56
CA GLY A 17 8.13 -1.29 -20.52
C GLY A 17 6.62 -1.56 -20.58
N SER A 18 6.01 -1.42 -21.76
CA SER A 18 4.57 -1.65 -21.94
C SER A 18 4.13 -3.08 -21.67
N GLU A 19 5.00 -4.06 -21.89
CA GLU A 19 4.74 -5.48 -21.66
C GLU A 19 4.77 -5.80 -20.15
N ILE A 20 5.86 -5.46 -19.47
CA ILE A 20 6.01 -5.66 -18.02
C ILE A 20 4.89 -4.93 -17.25
N SER A 21 4.59 -3.69 -17.63
CA SER A 21 3.50 -2.94 -16.99
C SER A 21 2.16 -3.62 -17.17
N ARG A 22 1.87 -4.20 -18.34
CA ARG A 22 0.62 -4.95 -18.59
C ARG A 22 0.54 -6.23 -17.77
N ASP A 23 1.64 -6.94 -17.63
CA ASP A 23 1.68 -8.19 -16.87
C ASP A 23 1.46 -7.91 -15.37
N LEU A 24 2.14 -6.89 -14.83
CA LEU A 24 1.93 -6.43 -13.46
C LEU A 24 0.49 -5.97 -13.22
N GLU A 25 -0.09 -5.23 -14.16
CA GLU A 25 -1.47 -4.76 -14.09
C GLU A 25 -2.47 -5.92 -14.12
N HIS A 26 -2.27 -6.92 -15.00
CA HIS A 26 -3.10 -8.13 -15.03
C HIS A 26 -3.01 -8.87 -13.70
N ARG A 27 -1.80 -9.13 -13.20
CA ARG A 27 -1.60 -9.83 -11.94
C ARG A 27 -2.24 -9.09 -10.76
N LEU A 28 -2.08 -7.76 -10.68
CA LEU A 28 -2.73 -6.94 -9.66
C LEU A 28 -4.26 -7.04 -9.74
N CYS A 29 -4.83 -7.01 -10.96
CA CYS A 29 -6.26 -7.17 -11.19
C CYS A 29 -6.75 -8.55 -10.76
N ASP A 30 -6.02 -9.61 -11.11
CA ASP A 30 -6.37 -10.99 -10.77
C ASP A 30 -6.38 -11.20 -9.27
N VAL A 31 -5.33 -10.77 -8.58
CA VAL A 31 -5.19 -10.84 -7.11
C VAL A 31 -6.34 -10.11 -6.40
N CYS A 32 -6.76 -8.95 -6.92
CA CYS A 32 -7.86 -8.17 -6.36
C CYS A 32 -9.25 -8.53 -6.93
N GLY A 33 -9.33 -9.50 -7.83
CA GLY A 33 -10.59 -9.93 -8.45
C GLY A 33 -11.28 -8.85 -9.29
N LEU A 34 -10.51 -7.95 -9.91
CA LEU A 34 -11.03 -6.85 -10.70
C LEU A 34 -11.28 -7.26 -12.14
N LYS A 35 -12.44 -6.87 -12.68
CA LYS A 35 -12.81 -7.10 -14.09
C LYS A 35 -12.26 -6.05 -15.06
N SER A 36 -11.68 -4.98 -14.56
CA SER A 36 -11.17 -3.87 -15.38
C SER A 36 -9.93 -3.25 -14.77
N LYS A 37 -9.07 -2.75 -15.66
CA LYS A 37 -7.83 -2.06 -15.34
C LYS A 37 -8.10 -0.66 -14.77
N ARG A 38 -8.42 -0.57 -13.51
CA ARG A 38 -8.59 0.70 -12.79
C ARG A 38 -7.86 0.65 -11.47
N PHE A 39 -7.58 1.80 -10.92
CA PHE A 39 -6.98 1.90 -9.60
C PHE A 39 -7.77 1.07 -8.59
N THR A 40 -7.10 0.13 -7.97
CA THR A 40 -7.69 -0.95 -7.18
C THR A 40 -8.48 -0.49 -5.95
N PRO A 41 -7.99 0.49 -5.15
CA PRO A 41 -8.69 0.91 -3.94
C PRO A 41 -9.98 1.68 -4.22
N SER A 42 -10.86 1.69 -3.23
CA SER A 42 -12.07 2.52 -3.26
C SER A 42 -11.71 4.00 -3.36
N LEU A 43 -12.39 4.71 -4.24
CA LEU A 43 -12.24 6.16 -4.36
C LEU A 43 -13.14 6.88 -3.34
N PRO A 44 -12.68 8.00 -2.78
CA PRO A 44 -13.50 8.81 -1.88
C PRO A 44 -14.74 9.33 -2.61
N VAL A 45 -15.87 9.33 -1.92
CA VAL A 45 -17.12 9.89 -2.39
C VAL A 45 -17.43 11.21 -1.68
N ALA A 46 -18.09 12.13 -2.38
CA ALA A 46 -18.49 13.38 -1.78
C ALA A 46 -19.53 13.13 -0.66
N PHE A 47 -19.32 13.75 0.50
CA PHE A 47 -20.28 13.74 1.58
C PHE A 47 -21.53 14.52 1.17
N ARG A 48 -22.69 13.89 1.25
CA ARG A 48 -23.99 14.47 0.93
C ARG A 48 -24.95 14.31 2.11
N LEU A 49 -26.06 15.07 2.12
CA LEU A 49 -27.07 14.96 3.17
C LEU A 49 -27.62 13.53 3.34
N GLN A 50 -27.68 12.76 2.25
CA GLN A 50 -28.07 11.36 2.30
C GLN A 50 -27.06 10.48 3.05
N SER A 51 -25.76 10.83 3.01
CA SER A 51 -24.71 10.12 3.73
C SER A 51 -24.85 10.23 5.25
N LEU A 52 -25.52 11.28 5.72
CA LEU A 52 -25.75 11.50 7.14
C LEU A 52 -26.60 10.37 7.75
N LYS A 53 -27.58 9.88 7.00
CA LYS A 53 -28.44 8.76 7.47
C LYS A 53 -27.65 7.48 7.65
N SER A 54 -26.73 7.18 6.72
CA SER A 54 -25.86 6.00 6.83
C SER A 54 -24.93 6.13 8.05
N ILE A 55 -24.31 7.29 8.25
CA ILE A 55 -23.41 7.52 9.39
C ILE A 55 -24.16 7.39 10.75
N LEU A 56 -25.44 7.76 10.80
CA LEU A 56 -26.24 7.64 12.02
C LEU A 56 -26.70 6.21 12.32
N ASN A 57 -26.78 5.35 11.31
CA ASN A 57 -27.39 4.02 11.42
C ASN A 57 -26.39 2.86 11.21
N GLU A 58 -25.17 3.14 10.78
CA GLU A 58 -24.16 2.12 10.47
C GLU A 58 -22.86 2.44 11.21
N ASP A 59 -22.06 1.43 11.47
CA ASP A 59 -20.74 1.59 12.08
C ASP A 59 -19.74 2.14 11.07
N TYR A 60 -19.09 3.24 11.42
CA TYR A 60 -18.04 3.88 10.62
C TYR A 60 -16.74 3.98 11.40
N TRP A 61 -15.67 3.86 10.68
CA TRP A 61 -14.33 4.14 11.19
C TRP A 61 -13.95 5.58 10.87
N VAL A 62 -13.28 6.22 11.82
CA VAL A 62 -12.77 7.58 11.68
C VAL A 62 -11.25 7.53 11.76
N CYS A 63 -10.58 8.18 10.83
CA CYS A 63 -9.14 8.32 10.82
C CYS A 63 -8.74 9.77 10.49
N GLU A 64 -7.51 10.11 10.84
CA GLU A 64 -6.94 11.38 10.43
C GLU A 64 -6.80 11.42 8.90
N LYS A 65 -7.15 12.56 8.29
CA LYS A 65 -6.93 12.78 6.88
C LYS A 65 -5.51 13.25 6.65
N SER A 66 -4.65 12.37 6.17
CA SER A 66 -3.32 12.73 5.71
C SER A 66 -3.39 13.47 4.37
N ASP A 67 -2.43 14.38 4.15
CA ASP A 67 -2.25 15.06 2.88
C ASP A 67 -0.97 14.54 2.20
N GLY A 68 -1.14 13.62 1.27
CA GLY A 68 -0.03 12.95 0.61
C GLY A 68 -0.38 12.45 -0.79
N VAL A 69 0.38 11.45 -1.24
CA VAL A 69 0.16 10.75 -2.50
C VAL A 69 -0.32 9.34 -2.20
N ARG A 70 -1.59 9.06 -2.54
CA ARG A 70 -2.13 7.71 -2.37
C ARG A 70 -1.47 6.74 -3.34
N VAL A 71 -1.03 5.62 -2.81
CA VAL A 71 -0.38 4.53 -3.54
C VAL A 71 -0.95 3.18 -3.11
N VAL A 72 -0.94 2.25 -4.04
CA VAL A 72 -1.08 0.82 -3.72
C VAL A 72 0.31 0.25 -3.56
N VAL A 73 0.54 -0.51 -2.50
CA VAL A 73 1.74 -1.33 -2.32
C VAL A 73 1.42 -2.72 -2.87
N PHE A 74 2.16 -3.15 -3.86
CA PHE A 74 2.03 -4.47 -4.45
C PHE A 74 3.31 -5.27 -4.23
N LEU A 75 3.22 -6.24 -3.34
CA LEU A 75 4.27 -7.23 -3.08
C LEU A 75 3.98 -8.46 -3.91
N THR A 76 4.91 -8.85 -4.75
CA THR A 76 4.75 -10.00 -5.63
C THR A 76 6.06 -10.76 -5.76
N THR A 77 6.05 -11.89 -6.46
CA THR A 77 7.26 -12.67 -6.75
C THR A 77 7.56 -12.58 -8.23
N SER A 78 8.80 -12.27 -8.57
CA SER A 78 9.26 -12.25 -9.95
C SER A 78 9.04 -13.61 -10.62
N LEU A 79 8.47 -13.61 -11.82
CA LEU A 79 8.25 -14.84 -12.59
C LEU A 79 9.57 -15.47 -13.07
N THR A 80 10.65 -14.69 -13.17
CA THR A 80 11.92 -15.13 -13.70
C THR A 80 12.93 -15.50 -12.62
N SER A 81 13.08 -14.64 -11.59
CA SER A 81 14.06 -14.85 -10.52
C SER A 81 13.48 -15.52 -9.28
N HIS A 82 12.16 -15.65 -9.18
CA HIS A 82 11.45 -16.10 -7.97
C HIS A 82 11.76 -15.29 -6.71
N GLU A 83 12.32 -14.10 -6.89
CA GLU A 83 12.60 -13.17 -5.81
C GLU A 83 11.39 -12.27 -5.56
N GLN A 84 11.26 -11.80 -4.32
CA GLN A 84 10.23 -10.83 -3.95
C GLN A 84 10.51 -9.49 -4.65
N GLU A 85 9.47 -8.90 -5.19
CA GLU A 85 9.48 -7.56 -5.78
C GLU A 85 8.40 -6.71 -5.13
N LEU A 86 8.74 -5.46 -4.84
CA LEU A 86 7.84 -4.47 -4.30
C LEU A 86 7.61 -3.35 -5.30
N TYR A 87 6.34 -3.08 -5.54
CA TYR A 87 5.91 -1.97 -6.40
C TYR A 87 5.02 -1.01 -5.64
N LEU A 88 5.21 0.29 -5.88
CA LEU A 88 4.25 1.32 -5.56
C LEU A 88 3.48 1.67 -6.83
N VAL A 89 2.16 1.71 -6.74
CA VAL A 89 1.29 1.95 -7.90
C VAL A 89 0.48 3.21 -7.65
N ASP A 90 0.59 4.19 -8.56
CA ASP A 90 -0.15 5.44 -8.46
C ASP A 90 -1.60 5.33 -8.98
N ARG A 91 -2.36 6.40 -8.86
CA ARG A 91 -3.77 6.47 -9.35
C ARG A 91 -3.92 6.34 -10.87
N LYS A 92 -2.81 6.41 -11.62
CA LYS A 92 -2.77 6.23 -13.08
C LYS A 92 -2.35 4.82 -13.48
N ASN A 93 -2.22 3.91 -12.50
CA ASN A 93 -1.66 2.58 -12.65
C ASN A 93 -0.21 2.60 -13.17
N THR A 94 0.56 3.61 -12.80
CA THR A 94 1.99 3.63 -13.06
C THR A 94 2.70 2.87 -11.94
N PHE A 95 3.52 1.90 -12.31
CA PHE A 95 4.29 1.08 -11.39
C PHE A 95 5.67 1.68 -11.16
N PHE A 96 6.07 1.74 -9.89
CA PHE A 96 7.39 2.17 -9.44
C PHE A 96 8.01 1.01 -8.66
N ARG A 97 9.07 0.41 -9.19
CA ARG A 97 9.78 -0.66 -8.51
C ARG A 97 10.64 -0.07 -7.40
N VAL A 98 10.44 -0.52 -6.19
CA VAL A 98 11.26 -0.14 -5.04
C VAL A 98 12.25 -1.25 -4.76
N ASP A 99 13.54 -0.91 -4.68
CA ASP A 99 14.59 -1.86 -4.33
C ASP A 99 14.56 -2.15 -2.83
N LEU A 100 13.54 -2.87 -2.43
CA LEU A 100 13.30 -3.28 -1.06
C LEU A 100 12.86 -4.75 -1.07
N ARG A 101 13.65 -5.62 -0.45
CA ARG A 101 13.34 -7.05 -0.30
C ARG A 101 13.08 -7.33 1.17
N MET A 102 11.87 -7.77 1.48
CA MET A 102 11.48 -8.10 2.85
C MET A 102 11.78 -9.56 3.22
N SER A 103 12.27 -10.36 2.26
CA SER A 103 12.69 -11.74 2.46
C SER A 103 14.17 -11.83 2.70
N ASP A 104 14.57 -12.27 3.89
CA ASP A 104 15.95 -12.69 4.14
C ASP A 104 16.19 -14.12 3.64
N GLU A 105 17.41 -14.41 3.18
CA GLU A 105 17.81 -15.75 2.72
C GLU A 105 17.64 -16.83 3.81
N ILE A 106 17.59 -16.45 5.08
CA ILE A 106 17.53 -17.35 6.23
C ILE A 106 16.10 -17.82 6.55
N ASP A 107 15.07 -17.08 6.13
CA ASP A 107 13.68 -17.32 6.54
C ASP A 107 12.74 -17.59 5.35
N ARG A 108 13.27 -18.22 4.30
CA ARG A 108 12.53 -18.50 3.03
C ARG A 108 11.26 -19.34 3.19
N GLN A 109 10.99 -19.90 4.36
CA GLN A 109 9.87 -20.84 4.52
C GLN A 109 8.68 -20.36 5.34
N SER A 110 8.77 -19.29 6.14
CA SER A 110 7.69 -19.00 7.08
C SER A 110 7.02 -17.61 6.99
N ASN A 111 7.63 -16.58 6.36
CA ASN A 111 7.12 -15.21 6.47
C ASN A 111 7.19 -14.37 5.18
N ASN A 112 7.12 -14.99 4.01
CA ASN A 112 7.18 -14.25 2.76
C ASN A 112 5.79 -13.76 2.34
N LEU A 113 5.57 -12.46 2.41
CA LEU A 113 4.43 -11.83 1.74
C LEU A 113 4.62 -11.94 0.22
N HIS A 114 3.68 -12.54 -0.46
CA HIS A 114 3.61 -12.61 -1.92
C HIS A 114 2.21 -12.27 -2.40
N ASP A 115 2.07 -11.73 -3.59
CA ASP A 115 0.78 -11.33 -4.14
C ASP A 115 -0.13 -10.66 -3.09
N THR A 116 0.51 -9.73 -2.36
CA THR A 116 -0.12 -8.97 -1.27
C THR A 116 -0.32 -7.54 -1.74
N VAL A 117 -1.51 -7.02 -1.52
CA VAL A 117 -1.92 -5.69 -2.00
C VAL A 117 -2.42 -4.87 -0.83
N LEU A 118 -1.74 -3.75 -0.57
CA LEU A 118 -2.06 -2.85 0.53
C LEU A 118 -2.41 -1.47 -0.02
N ASP A 119 -3.28 -0.77 0.68
CA ASP A 119 -3.63 0.62 0.38
C ASP A 119 -2.92 1.54 1.36
N GLY A 120 -2.30 2.59 0.85
CA GLY A 120 -1.53 3.49 1.67
C GLY A 120 -1.39 4.88 1.07
N GLU A 121 -0.73 5.75 1.81
CA GLU A 121 -0.44 7.12 1.41
C GLU A 121 0.98 7.50 1.77
N LEU A 122 1.72 8.03 0.79
CA LEU A 122 3.03 8.62 1.01
C LEU A 122 2.85 10.04 1.52
N VAL A 123 3.45 10.35 2.65
CA VAL A 123 3.43 11.68 3.26
C VAL A 123 4.84 12.17 3.55
N TYR A 124 5.01 13.48 3.69
CA TYR A 124 6.20 14.04 4.32
C TYR A 124 5.97 14.23 5.82
N GLU A 125 6.94 13.81 6.60
CA GLU A 125 7.09 14.21 7.98
C GLU A 125 8.28 15.15 8.08
N THR A 126 8.06 16.33 8.63
CA THR A 126 9.14 17.28 8.91
C THR A 126 9.68 16.99 10.30
N SER A 127 10.96 16.66 10.41
CA SER A 127 11.62 16.53 11.71
C SER A 127 11.73 17.90 12.40
N GLU A 128 12.02 17.92 13.71
CA GLU A 128 12.29 19.15 14.46
C GLU A 128 13.49 19.93 13.87
N GLU A 129 14.39 19.23 13.19
CA GLU A 129 15.56 19.80 12.52
C GLU A 129 15.24 20.37 11.13
N GLY A 130 13.99 20.24 10.65
CA GLY A 130 13.52 20.76 9.36
C GLY A 130 13.73 19.83 8.17
N ASP A 131 14.24 18.62 8.38
CA ASP A 131 14.38 17.62 7.32
C ASP A 131 13.05 16.94 7.03
N ASN A 132 12.72 16.82 5.74
CA ASN A 132 11.54 16.10 5.28
C ASN A 132 11.87 14.63 5.03
N LYS A 133 11.27 13.74 5.80
CA LYS A 133 11.33 12.29 5.56
C LYS A 133 10.05 11.81 4.92
N THR A 134 10.17 10.97 3.90
CA THR A 134 9.01 10.31 3.29
C THR A 134 8.59 9.14 4.16
N LYS A 135 7.32 9.09 4.52
CA LYS A 135 6.69 7.98 5.25
C LYS A 135 5.58 7.38 4.42
N LEU A 136 5.41 6.08 4.55
CA LEU A 136 4.29 5.34 3.97
C LEU A 136 3.32 4.98 5.10
N LEU A 137 2.12 5.52 5.03
CA LEU A 137 1.02 5.22 5.93
C LEU A 137 0.18 4.10 5.30
N LEU A 138 0.10 2.92 5.95
CA LEU A 138 -0.72 1.80 5.50
C LEU A 138 -2.01 1.76 6.31
N PHE A 139 -3.15 1.71 5.66
CA PHE A 139 -4.46 1.77 6.32
C PHE A 139 -5.49 0.74 5.84
N ASP A 140 -5.21 -0.02 4.77
CA ASP A 140 -6.11 -1.10 4.33
C ASP A 140 -5.31 -2.26 3.71
N CYS A 141 -5.87 -3.48 3.78
CA CYS A 141 -5.38 -4.67 3.10
C CYS A 141 -6.42 -5.12 2.09
N LEU A 142 -6.04 -5.25 0.83
CA LEU A 142 -6.93 -5.62 -0.27
C LEU A 142 -6.75 -7.09 -0.68
N ALA A 143 -5.53 -7.59 -0.55
CA ALA A 143 -5.21 -9.00 -0.72
C ALA A 143 -3.98 -9.37 0.11
N ILE A 144 -3.92 -10.59 0.58
CA ILE A 144 -2.77 -11.13 1.31
C ILE A 144 -2.48 -12.54 0.81
N ASN A 145 -1.22 -12.78 0.41
CA ASN A 145 -0.74 -14.08 -0.07
C ASN A 145 -1.67 -14.69 -1.13
N ASN A 146 -2.04 -13.88 -2.13
CA ASN A 146 -2.95 -14.23 -3.23
C ASN A 146 -4.42 -14.46 -2.78
N GLU A 147 -4.77 -14.18 -1.53
CA GLU A 147 -6.15 -14.23 -1.07
C GLU A 147 -6.79 -12.84 -1.13
N ASN A 148 -7.84 -12.70 -1.92
CA ASN A 148 -8.58 -11.44 -2.07
C ASN A 148 -9.49 -11.21 -0.87
N VAL A 149 -9.24 -10.16 -0.10
CA VAL A 149 -10.01 -9.78 1.09
C VAL A 149 -10.89 -8.55 0.88
N THR A 150 -10.97 -8.01 -0.35
CA THR A 150 -11.73 -6.77 -0.65
C THR A 150 -13.22 -6.85 -0.32
N LYS A 151 -13.79 -8.05 -0.29
CA LYS A 151 -15.21 -8.28 0.05
C LYS A 151 -15.47 -8.38 1.56
N LEU A 152 -14.42 -8.50 2.35
CA LEU A 152 -14.56 -8.53 3.81
C LEU A 152 -14.87 -7.14 4.36
N PRO A 153 -15.60 -7.02 5.48
CA PRO A 153 -15.74 -5.77 6.21
C PRO A 153 -14.39 -5.16 6.55
N PHE A 154 -14.33 -3.83 6.64
CA PHE A 154 -13.06 -3.10 6.85
C PHE A 154 -12.30 -3.58 8.10
N GLN A 155 -12.99 -3.85 9.19
CA GLN A 155 -12.37 -4.36 10.42
C GLN A 155 -11.56 -5.64 10.21
N TRP A 156 -12.02 -6.54 9.33
CA TRP A 156 -11.30 -7.78 9.02
C TRP A 156 -10.07 -7.52 8.15
N ARG A 157 -10.21 -6.64 7.14
CA ARG A 157 -9.08 -6.23 6.31
C ARG A 157 -8.01 -5.50 7.11
N TYR A 158 -8.44 -4.61 8.02
CA TYR A 158 -7.53 -3.93 8.95
C TYR A 158 -6.87 -4.91 9.92
N ALA A 159 -7.60 -5.93 10.41
CA ALA A 159 -7.01 -7.00 11.22
C ALA A 159 -5.97 -7.82 10.44
N CYS A 160 -6.19 -8.10 9.15
CA CYS A 160 -5.17 -8.72 8.30
C CYS A 160 -3.90 -7.84 8.22
N LEU A 161 -4.07 -6.53 8.00
CA LEU A 161 -2.96 -5.59 7.99
C LEU A 161 -2.19 -5.63 9.31
N GLN A 162 -2.87 -5.48 10.43
CA GLN A 162 -2.27 -5.40 11.77
C GLN A 162 -1.59 -6.69 12.23
N ASN A 163 -2.21 -7.85 11.99
CA ASN A 163 -1.78 -9.10 12.59
C ASN A 163 -0.92 -9.97 11.67
N GLN A 164 -1.02 -9.78 10.35
CA GLN A 164 -0.32 -10.64 9.40
C GLN A 164 0.73 -9.89 8.58
N VAL A 165 0.50 -8.62 8.25
CA VAL A 165 1.40 -7.85 7.38
C VAL A 165 2.40 -7.04 8.19
N LEU A 166 1.92 -6.20 9.11
CA LEU A 166 2.79 -5.26 9.85
C LEU A 166 3.86 -5.95 10.67
N PRO A 167 3.63 -7.09 11.35
CA PRO A 167 4.69 -7.77 12.09
C PRO A 167 5.88 -8.20 11.20
N ILE A 168 5.60 -8.59 9.94
CA ILE A 168 6.64 -8.96 8.98
C ILE A 168 7.43 -7.71 8.56
N ILE A 169 6.72 -6.63 8.24
CA ILE A 169 7.34 -5.36 7.85
C ILE A 169 8.17 -4.79 9.01
N GLU A 170 7.65 -4.78 10.22
CA GLU A 170 8.37 -4.31 11.40
C GLU A 170 9.62 -5.14 11.70
N ALA A 171 9.52 -6.47 11.61
CA ALA A 171 10.67 -7.35 11.78
C ALA A 171 11.77 -7.06 10.76
N PHE A 172 11.40 -6.77 9.52
CA PHE A 172 12.31 -6.34 8.47
C PHE A 172 12.94 -4.97 8.80
N LEU A 173 12.15 -3.98 9.18
CA LEU A 173 12.62 -2.62 9.47
C LEU A 173 13.55 -2.55 10.69
N ARG A 174 13.35 -3.40 11.71
CA ARG A 174 14.26 -3.48 12.86
C ARG A 174 15.69 -3.88 12.45
N ARG A 175 15.87 -4.54 11.32
CA ARG A 175 17.17 -4.92 10.75
C ARG A 175 17.75 -3.85 9.83
N ARG A 176 16.95 -2.84 9.47
CA ARG A 176 17.28 -1.77 8.52
C ARG A 176 17.09 -0.42 9.19
N THR A 177 18.18 0.13 9.74
CA THR A 177 18.17 1.42 10.45
C THR A 177 18.01 2.64 9.53
N ASP A 178 18.15 2.44 8.23
CA ASP A 178 18.03 3.44 7.18
C ASP A 178 16.59 3.69 6.71
N LEU A 179 15.64 2.88 7.16
CA LEU A 179 14.23 2.95 6.76
C LEU A 179 13.30 3.23 7.93
N SER A 180 12.27 4.01 7.70
CA SER A 180 11.17 4.19 8.66
C SER A 180 9.82 4.03 7.98
N LEU A 181 8.95 3.23 8.57
CA LEU A 181 7.55 3.05 8.18
C LEU A 181 6.68 3.36 9.39
N ILE A 182 5.60 4.07 9.18
CA ILE A 182 4.56 4.25 10.18
C ILE A 182 3.24 3.80 9.56
N HIS A 183 2.44 3.14 10.36
CA HIS A 183 1.05 2.81 10.03
C HIS A 183 0.09 3.59 10.93
N ILE A 184 -1.10 3.80 10.47
CA ILE A 184 -2.19 4.44 11.22
C ILE A 184 -3.16 3.36 11.70
#